data_07924ea36ab16ffc90631c8b125979cb
#
_entry.id   07924ea36ab16ffc90631c8b125979cb
#
_cell.length_a   1.000
_cell.length_b   1.000
_cell.length_c   1.000
_cell.angle_alpha   90.00
_cell.angle_beta   90.00
_cell.angle_gamma   90.00
#
_symmetry.space_group_name_H-M   'P 1'
#
loop_
_entity.id
_entity.type
_entity.pdbx_description
1 polymer ?
#
loop_
_entity_poly.entity_id
_entity_poly.type
_entity_poly.pdbx_seq_one_letter_code
_entity_poly.pdbx_strand_id
1 'polypeptide(L)'
;MRRFRDLFRLVLRYRLNLIGNIAFNALGSILSLFTFLAIVPFLRILFQTGGATGGAAGPASGSEGSAESHPVFAGITQALDAYVAAHGAEHALLMMCGAIAVLAFIKNAVTYLSFYSLSTIRTGVARDLRSQLFDRILALPVGYFTEQRKGDLISRMTNDLMEVEFSVIGTLEVLFKAPIMILLSLVTLFAISWELTLFALVFMPVAGFIISRIAMALRGAAGRGKARLGDLISRLEETLGAMVVVKAFDAAPRFRGRFEEHNQGYFQLMRKLYKREYLSSPVSEFVSMTVIAILLAVGGRLVLRGEGLEGELFIGYLVVFSQIIPPARSLSDAIFKVQKGAASLDRLDEVLQAEVSVAEPDDPQPMTFQREIAFQGVHFAYPGAPDRALHGFDLTVEKGETVALVGSSGSGKTTVARLLLRLYDPQEGVVRIDGADLCNVASGELRRHIGFVTQDPLLFNDTVAANIALFDPTPDGERIRAVAEIAHAMEFIDQLSEGLETTIGDGGGRLSGGQRQRLAIARALYHDPPILVLDEATSALDAEGERLVQAAIERVMEGRTAIVIAHRLSTVRRADRIVVMDKGRIVESGSHDELMAASGSYQGMVALQQLEG
;
A
#
# COMPACT_ATOMS: atom_id res chain seq x y z
N MET A 1 -13.07 -12.92 -8.26
CA MET A 1 -12.36 -13.42 -9.47
C MET A 1 -11.81 -12.30 -10.37
N ARG A 2 -12.51 -11.17 -10.60
CA ARG A 2 -12.05 -10.05 -11.44
C ARG A 2 -10.72 -9.46 -10.93
N ARG A 3 -10.59 -9.26 -9.63
CA ARG A 3 -9.44 -8.65 -8.92
C ARG A 3 -8.15 -9.46 -9.04
N PHE A 4 -8.23 -10.78 -8.87
CA PHE A 4 -7.06 -11.66 -9.09
C PHE A 4 -6.61 -11.67 -10.55
N ARG A 5 -7.54 -11.47 -11.49
CA ARG A 5 -7.23 -11.34 -12.92
C ARG A 5 -6.40 -10.08 -13.20
N ASP A 6 -6.73 -8.98 -12.56
CA ASP A 6 -6.02 -7.71 -12.76
C ASP A 6 -4.62 -7.75 -12.13
N LEU A 7 -4.49 -8.33 -10.92
CA LEU A 7 -3.18 -8.61 -10.33
C LEU A 7 -2.37 -9.58 -11.21
N PHE A 8 -3.01 -10.62 -11.75
CA PHE A 8 -2.34 -11.56 -12.65
C PHE A 8 -1.88 -10.90 -13.96
N ARG A 9 -2.61 -9.92 -14.48
CA ARG A 9 -2.17 -9.11 -15.62
C ARG A 9 -0.89 -8.33 -15.31
N LEU A 10 -0.74 -7.81 -14.10
CA LEU A 10 0.50 -7.15 -13.68
C LEU A 10 1.66 -8.15 -13.61
N VAL A 11 1.42 -9.35 -13.08
CA VAL A 11 2.42 -10.43 -13.07
C VAL A 11 2.83 -10.81 -14.49
N LEU A 12 1.89 -10.84 -15.46
CA LEU A 12 2.17 -11.15 -16.87
C LEU A 12 3.06 -10.11 -17.59
N ARG A 13 3.19 -8.89 -17.06
CA ARG A 13 4.20 -7.94 -17.56
C ARG A 13 5.62 -8.48 -17.40
N TYR A 14 5.84 -9.32 -16.39
CA TYR A 14 7.11 -9.96 -16.05
C TYR A 14 7.19 -11.40 -16.58
N ARG A 15 6.56 -11.68 -17.75
CA ARG A 15 6.40 -13.04 -18.31
C ARG A 15 7.70 -13.83 -18.44
N LEU A 16 8.81 -13.18 -18.79
CA LEU A 16 10.11 -13.87 -18.91
C LEU A 16 10.57 -14.38 -17.54
N ASN A 17 10.46 -13.57 -16.51
CA ASN A 17 10.82 -13.97 -15.15
C ASN A 17 9.84 -15.00 -14.59
N LEU A 18 8.56 -14.94 -14.97
CA LEU A 18 7.56 -15.94 -14.58
C LEU A 18 7.86 -17.30 -15.20
N ILE A 19 8.14 -17.34 -16.50
CA ILE A 19 8.54 -18.56 -17.21
C ILE A 19 9.85 -19.10 -16.61
N GLY A 20 10.84 -18.23 -16.39
CA GLY A 20 12.10 -18.60 -15.75
C GLY A 20 11.88 -19.19 -14.35
N ASN A 21 11.05 -18.56 -13.52
CA ASN A 21 10.71 -19.06 -12.18
C ASN A 21 10.07 -20.46 -12.24
N ILE A 22 9.10 -20.68 -13.13
CA ILE A 22 8.43 -21.97 -13.30
C ILE A 22 9.44 -23.03 -13.78
N ALA A 23 10.24 -22.71 -14.79
CA ALA A 23 11.25 -23.63 -15.33
C ALA A 23 12.31 -24.01 -14.29
N PHE A 24 12.84 -23.02 -13.55
CA PHE A 24 13.82 -23.28 -12.49
C PHE A 24 13.20 -24.05 -11.32
N ASN A 25 11.95 -23.81 -10.94
CA ASN A 25 11.25 -24.59 -9.92
C ASN A 25 11.03 -26.06 -10.38
N ALA A 26 10.65 -26.28 -11.63
CA ALA A 26 10.50 -27.62 -12.19
C ALA A 26 11.84 -28.37 -12.21
N LEU A 27 12.90 -27.73 -12.75
CA LEU A 27 14.24 -28.29 -12.78
C LEU A 27 14.79 -28.55 -11.38
N GLY A 28 14.61 -27.60 -10.44
CA GLY A 28 15.02 -27.74 -9.05
C GLY A 28 14.30 -28.89 -8.33
N SER A 29 13.01 -29.11 -8.64
CA SER A 29 12.23 -30.24 -8.11
C SER A 29 12.73 -31.59 -8.64
N ILE A 30 13.04 -31.67 -9.93
CA ILE A 30 13.63 -32.85 -10.55
C ILE A 30 15.01 -33.16 -9.92
N LEU A 31 15.89 -32.16 -9.85
CA LEU A 31 17.21 -32.33 -9.25
C LEU A 31 17.13 -32.70 -7.77
N SER A 32 16.15 -32.17 -7.03
CA SER A 32 15.89 -32.54 -5.63
C SER A 32 15.54 -34.02 -5.53
N LEU A 33 14.66 -34.52 -6.38
CA LEU A 33 14.27 -35.92 -6.40
C LEU A 33 15.48 -36.84 -6.68
N PHE A 34 16.30 -36.50 -7.68
CA PHE A 34 17.54 -37.25 -7.98
C PHE A 34 18.54 -37.23 -6.82
N THR A 35 18.67 -36.10 -6.10
CA THR A 35 19.53 -35.99 -4.94
C THR A 35 19.09 -36.95 -3.83
N PHE A 36 17.79 -37.12 -3.61
CA PHE A 36 17.24 -38.04 -2.61
C PHE A 36 17.32 -39.50 -3.07
N LEU A 37 17.05 -39.76 -4.34
CA LEU A 37 17.16 -41.10 -4.90
C LEU A 37 18.60 -41.63 -4.94
N ALA A 38 19.59 -40.75 -5.02
CA ALA A 38 21.01 -41.12 -4.98
C ALA A 38 21.43 -41.81 -3.66
N ILE A 39 20.58 -41.74 -2.60
CA ILE A 39 20.81 -42.48 -1.36
C ILE A 39 20.66 -43.98 -1.56
N VAL A 40 19.84 -44.44 -2.53
CA VAL A 40 19.61 -45.87 -2.78
C VAL A 40 20.88 -46.57 -3.27
N PRO A 41 21.55 -46.13 -4.35
CA PRO A 41 22.79 -46.75 -4.77
C PRO A 41 23.95 -46.56 -3.77
N PHE A 42 23.94 -45.47 -2.98
CA PHE A 42 24.87 -45.28 -1.87
C PHE A 42 24.72 -46.37 -0.79
N LEU A 43 23.50 -46.66 -0.36
CA LEU A 43 23.22 -47.71 0.62
C LEU A 43 23.59 -49.11 0.09
N ARG A 44 23.39 -49.34 -1.22
CA ARG A 44 23.73 -50.61 -1.85
C ARG A 44 25.25 -50.87 -1.76
N ILE A 45 26.10 -49.89 -2.07
CA ILE A 45 27.55 -50.02 -1.89
C ILE A 45 27.91 -50.35 -0.45
N LEU A 46 27.27 -49.64 0.52
CA LEU A 46 27.57 -49.77 1.93
C LEU A 46 27.21 -51.15 2.50
N PHE A 47 26.05 -51.68 2.12
CA PHE A 47 25.56 -52.97 2.69
C PHE A 47 26.12 -54.19 1.96
N GLN A 48 26.41 -54.15 0.65
CA GLN A 48 27.05 -55.22 -0.06
C GLN A 48 28.52 -55.46 0.40
N THR A 49 29.23 -54.44 0.78
CA THR A 49 30.62 -54.54 1.29
C THR A 49 30.72 -54.92 2.76
N GLY A 50 29.73 -54.57 3.57
CA GLY A 50 29.70 -54.91 5.01
C GLY A 50 29.45 -56.41 5.30
N GLY A 51 28.83 -57.13 4.37
CA GLY A 51 28.61 -58.58 4.50
C GLY A 51 29.85 -59.47 4.28
N ALA A 52 30.94 -58.91 3.71
CA ALA A 52 32.12 -59.70 3.41
C ALA A 52 33.20 -59.75 4.54
N THR A 53 33.04 -59.00 5.66
CA THR A 53 34.01 -58.92 6.74
C THR A 53 33.62 -59.59 8.05
N GLY A 54 32.47 -60.26 8.13
CA GLY A 54 31.98 -60.94 9.34
C GLY A 54 31.91 -62.48 9.12
N GLY A 55 32.91 -63.19 9.59
CA GLY A 55 33.16 -64.60 9.72
C GLY A 55 32.11 -65.66 9.42
N ALA A 56 32.56 -66.70 8.68
CA ALA A 56 32.02 -68.04 8.56
C ALA A 56 30.52 -68.17 8.23
N ALA A 57 30.16 -67.92 7.00
CA ALA A 57 28.96 -68.45 6.43
C ALA A 57 29.31 -69.55 5.43
N GLY A 58 28.72 -70.75 5.63
CA GLY A 58 28.79 -71.84 4.73
C GLY A 58 28.27 -71.45 3.34
N PRO A 59 28.45 -72.31 2.29
CA PRO A 59 28.13 -71.98 0.92
C PRO A 59 26.63 -71.69 0.82
N ALA A 60 26.31 -70.40 0.64
CA ALA A 60 24.95 -70.00 0.28
C ALA A 60 24.65 -70.66 -1.07
N SER A 61 23.77 -71.64 -1.06
CA SER A 61 23.15 -72.28 -2.20
C SER A 61 22.72 -71.23 -3.19
N GLY A 62 23.18 -71.42 -4.43
CA GLY A 62 22.84 -70.55 -5.58
C GLY A 62 21.35 -70.27 -5.68
N SER A 63 20.99 -69.07 -5.47
CA SER A 63 19.85 -68.47 -6.13
C SER A 63 20.35 -67.67 -7.31
N GLU A 64 20.53 -68.33 -8.43
CA GLU A 64 20.44 -67.74 -9.76
C GLU A 64 19.00 -67.27 -10.01
N GLY A 65 18.48 -66.48 -9.10
CA GLY A 65 17.33 -65.65 -9.33
C GLY A 65 17.90 -64.28 -9.68
N SER A 66 17.92 -63.95 -10.95
CA SER A 66 18.11 -62.60 -11.46
C SER A 66 17.27 -61.66 -10.60
N ALA A 67 17.91 -60.96 -9.66
CA ALA A 67 17.32 -59.79 -9.05
C ALA A 67 17.08 -58.85 -10.23
N GLU A 68 15.87 -58.88 -10.78
CA GLU A 68 15.38 -57.91 -11.76
C GLU A 68 15.54 -56.56 -11.09
N SER A 69 16.68 -55.93 -11.32
CA SER A 69 16.92 -54.59 -10.85
C SER A 69 15.75 -53.74 -11.34
N HIS A 70 15.08 -53.09 -10.42
CA HIS A 70 13.89 -52.28 -10.69
C HIS A 70 14.18 -51.41 -11.93
N PRO A 71 13.36 -51.40 -12.99
CA PRO A 71 13.69 -50.81 -14.30
C PRO A 71 14.11 -49.36 -14.22
N VAL A 72 13.70 -48.61 -13.18
CA VAL A 72 14.05 -47.20 -12.95
C VAL A 72 15.54 -47.03 -12.58
N PHE A 73 16.18 -48.04 -11.98
CA PHE A 73 17.57 -47.92 -11.48
C PHE A 73 18.53 -48.86 -12.22
N ALA A 74 18.05 -49.73 -13.08
CA ALA A 74 18.84 -50.78 -13.74
C ALA A 74 20.11 -50.27 -14.40
N GLY A 75 20.02 -49.15 -15.12
CA GLY A 75 21.19 -48.56 -15.80
C GLY A 75 22.22 -47.94 -14.82
N ILE A 76 21.75 -47.32 -13.74
CA ILE A 76 22.64 -46.69 -12.75
C ILE A 76 23.31 -47.75 -11.88
N THR A 77 22.55 -48.77 -11.48
CA THR A 77 23.10 -49.89 -10.67
C THR A 77 24.13 -50.69 -11.44
N GLN A 78 23.87 -51.01 -12.70
CA GLN A 78 24.82 -51.72 -13.55
C GLN A 78 26.14 -50.96 -13.78
N ALA A 79 26.04 -49.65 -14.03
CA ALA A 79 27.22 -48.80 -14.16
C ALA A 79 28.01 -48.70 -12.84
N LEU A 80 27.31 -48.66 -11.71
CA LEU A 80 27.92 -48.58 -10.41
C LEU A 80 28.60 -49.91 -10.03
N ASP A 81 27.96 -51.05 -10.25
CA ASP A 81 28.52 -52.36 -9.99
C ASP A 81 29.77 -52.61 -10.84
N ALA A 82 29.79 -52.18 -12.13
CA ALA A 82 30.98 -52.22 -12.98
C ALA A 82 32.10 -51.32 -12.44
N TYR A 83 31.76 -50.13 -11.92
CA TYR A 83 32.76 -49.22 -11.34
C TYR A 83 33.33 -49.76 -10.01
N VAL A 84 32.50 -50.35 -9.14
CA VAL A 84 32.94 -51.03 -7.92
C VAL A 84 33.87 -52.19 -8.22
N ALA A 85 33.57 -53.00 -9.24
CA ALA A 85 34.43 -54.10 -9.68
C ALA A 85 35.80 -53.63 -10.21
N ALA A 86 35.85 -52.48 -10.86
CA ALA A 86 37.09 -51.93 -11.42
C ALA A 86 37.98 -51.17 -10.41
N HIS A 87 37.39 -50.42 -9.48
CA HIS A 87 38.12 -49.47 -8.63
C HIS A 87 37.96 -49.72 -7.12
N GLY A 88 37.14 -50.69 -6.75
CA GLY A 88 36.82 -50.98 -5.34
C GLY A 88 35.72 -50.11 -4.74
N ALA A 89 35.12 -50.61 -3.65
CA ALA A 89 33.96 -50.01 -3.01
C ALA A 89 34.25 -48.66 -2.35
N GLU A 90 35.44 -48.45 -1.82
CA GLU A 90 35.82 -47.19 -1.16
C GLU A 90 35.89 -46.03 -2.19
N HIS A 91 36.49 -46.26 -3.35
CA HIS A 91 36.54 -45.26 -4.40
C HIS A 91 35.13 -44.95 -4.99
N ALA A 92 34.31 -45.98 -5.11
CA ALA A 92 32.90 -45.80 -5.55
C ALA A 92 32.10 -44.99 -4.55
N LEU A 93 32.28 -45.19 -3.24
CA LEU A 93 31.64 -44.43 -2.19
C LEU A 93 32.05 -42.94 -2.27
N LEU A 94 33.35 -42.65 -2.36
CA LEU A 94 33.85 -41.26 -2.48
C LEU A 94 33.33 -40.59 -3.73
N MET A 95 33.29 -41.30 -4.89
CA MET A 95 32.70 -40.79 -6.12
C MET A 95 31.23 -40.44 -5.95
N MET A 96 30.42 -41.32 -5.29
CA MET A 96 29.01 -41.06 -5.02
C MET A 96 28.80 -39.86 -4.11
N CYS A 97 29.60 -39.73 -3.04
CA CYS A 97 29.55 -38.56 -2.16
C CYS A 97 29.85 -37.27 -2.94
N GLY A 98 30.88 -37.30 -3.82
CA GLY A 98 31.20 -36.19 -4.72
C GLY A 98 30.06 -35.85 -5.69
N ALA A 99 29.45 -36.87 -6.30
CA ALA A 99 28.33 -36.69 -7.20
C ALA A 99 27.08 -36.09 -6.49
N ILE A 100 26.79 -36.55 -5.28
CA ILE A 100 25.70 -35.99 -4.44
C ILE A 100 25.99 -34.53 -4.10
N ALA A 101 27.23 -34.19 -3.72
CA ALA A 101 27.62 -32.81 -3.42
C ALA A 101 27.48 -31.88 -4.63
N VAL A 102 27.94 -32.33 -5.82
CA VAL A 102 27.80 -31.57 -7.07
C VAL A 102 26.32 -31.41 -7.45
N LEU A 103 25.53 -32.46 -7.35
CA LEU A 103 24.08 -32.43 -7.64
C LEU A 103 23.35 -31.47 -6.68
N ALA A 104 23.70 -31.52 -5.39
CA ALA A 104 23.18 -30.59 -4.39
C ALA A 104 23.58 -29.14 -4.68
N PHE A 105 24.81 -28.89 -5.13
CA PHE A 105 25.26 -27.57 -5.53
C PHE A 105 24.45 -27.04 -6.74
N ILE A 106 24.32 -27.85 -7.79
CA ILE A 106 23.55 -27.48 -8.99
C ILE A 106 22.08 -27.21 -8.62
N LYS A 107 21.45 -28.08 -7.82
CA LYS A 107 20.09 -27.91 -7.32
C LYS A 107 19.92 -26.59 -6.59
N ASN A 108 20.84 -26.25 -5.67
CA ASN A 108 20.76 -25.00 -4.91
C ASN A 108 21.02 -23.77 -5.78
N ALA A 109 21.91 -23.84 -6.77
CA ALA A 109 22.11 -22.78 -7.77
C ALA A 109 20.80 -22.52 -8.59
N VAL A 110 20.16 -23.59 -9.07
CA VAL A 110 18.88 -23.49 -9.79
C VAL A 110 17.78 -22.93 -8.88
N THR A 111 17.72 -23.32 -7.62
CA THR A 111 16.78 -22.79 -6.65
C THR A 111 17.02 -21.29 -6.42
N TYR A 112 18.27 -20.86 -6.33
CA TYR A 112 18.61 -19.45 -6.23
C TYR A 112 18.15 -18.64 -7.45
N LEU A 113 18.34 -19.17 -8.68
CA LEU A 113 17.84 -18.52 -9.91
C LEU A 113 16.32 -18.40 -9.94
N SER A 114 15.61 -19.39 -9.38
CA SER A 114 14.15 -19.29 -9.17
C SER A 114 13.78 -18.14 -8.25
N PHE A 115 14.42 -18.01 -7.08
CA PHE A 115 14.21 -16.89 -6.16
C PHE A 115 14.58 -15.54 -6.76
N TYR A 116 15.66 -15.47 -7.52
CA TYR A 116 16.06 -14.25 -8.22
C TYR A 116 14.97 -13.79 -9.22
N SER A 117 14.44 -14.72 -10.02
CA SER A 117 13.33 -14.43 -10.94
C SER A 117 12.07 -13.99 -10.20
N LEU A 118 11.73 -14.64 -9.08
CA LEU A 118 10.58 -14.29 -8.24
C LEU A 118 10.72 -12.90 -7.60
N SER A 119 11.94 -12.55 -7.14
CA SER A 119 12.18 -11.26 -6.51
C SER A 119 11.88 -10.10 -7.45
N THR A 120 12.25 -10.22 -8.73
CA THR A 120 11.94 -9.23 -9.77
C THR A 120 10.44 -9.08 -10.01
N ILE A 121 9.69 -10.20 -10.06
CA ILE A 121 8.22 -10.17 -10.18
C ILE A 121 7.61 -9.46 -8.96
N ARG A 122 8.02 -9.87 -7.77
CA ARG A 122 7.48 -9.39 -6.50
C ARG A 122 7.65 -7.89 -6.33
N THR A 123 8.88 -7.40 -6.47
CA THR A 123 9.20 -5.98 -6.31
C THR A 123 8.64 -5.13 -7.45
N GLY A 124 8.65 -5.65 -8.67
CA GLY A 124 8.11 -4.97 -9.85
C GLY A 124 6.59 -4.77 -9.78
N VAL A 125 5.84 -5.81 -9.43
CA VAL A 125 4.37 -5.69 -9.26
C VAL A 125 4.02 -4.77 -8.10
N ALA A 126 4.76 -4.83 -6.98
CA ALA A 126 4.55 -3.92 -5.85
C ALA A 126 4.81 -2.45 -6.24
N ARG A 127 5.86 -2.19 -7.02
CA ARG A 127 6.15 -0.87 -7.58
C ARG A 127 5.00 -0.39 -8.48
N ASP A 128 4.59 -1.22 -9.44
CA ASP A 128 3.56 -0.85 -10.42
C ASP A 128 2.19 -0.58 -9.75
N LEU A 129 1.82 -1.38 -8.73
CA LEU A 129 0.63 -1.14 -7.91
C LEU A 129 0.73 0.18 -7.13
N ARG A 130 1.91 0.47 -6.54
CA ARG A 130 2.12 1.71 -5.78
C ARG A 130 1.99 2.93 -6.69
N SER A 131 2.56 2.89 -7.89
CA SER A 131 2.42 3.96 -8.88
C SER A 131 0.97 4.15 -9.28
N GLN A 132 0.23 3.07 -9.62
CA GLN A 132 -1.19 3.16 -9.99
C GLN A 132 -2.06 3.73 -8.86
N LEU A 133 -1.80 3.33 -7.60
CA LEU A 133 -2.50 3.89 -6.45
C LEU A 133 -2.21 5.37 -6.27
N PHE A 134 -0.94 5.78 -6.41
CA PHE A 134 -0.55 7.17 -6.27
C PHE A 134 -1.15 8.04 -7.37
N ASP A 135 -1.08 7.59 -8.63
CA ASP A 135 -1.71 8.27 -9.77
C ASP A 135 -3.24 8.43 -9.55
N ARG A 136 -3.87 7.35 -9.02
CA ARG A 136 -5.30 7.41 -8.70
C ARG A 136 -5.60 8.38 -7.57
N ILE A 137 -4.81 8.38 -6.51
CA ILE A 137 -4.94 9.32 -5.38
C ILE A 137 -4.86 10.77 -5.89
N LEU A 138 -3.92 11.08 -6.76
CA LEU A 138 -3.80 12.43 -7.34
C LEU A 138 -5.01 12.84 -8.19
N ALA A 139 -5.69 11.87 -8.82
CA ALA A 139 -6.89 12.12 -9.64
C ALA A 139 -8.20 12.20 -8.82
N LEU A 140 -8.19 11.78 -7.55
CA LEU A 140 -9.40 11.81 -6.71
C LEU A 140 -9.77 13.24 -6.31
N PRO A 141 -11.07 13.56 -6.21
CA PRO A 141 -11.55 14.89 -5.82
C PRO A 141 -11.18 15.22 -4.37
N VAL A 142 -11.01 16.51 -4.08
CA VAL A 142 -10.62 16.99 -2.73
C VAL A 142 -11.55 16.48 -1.62
N GLY A 143 -12.85 16.31 -1.92
CA GLY A 143 -13.83 15.77 -0.96
C GLY A 143 -13.60 14.32 -0.55
N TYR A 144 -12.74 13.59 -1.25
CA TYR A 144 -12.33 12.23 -0.87
C TYR A 144 -11.37 12.25 0.34
N PHE A 145 -10.60 13.33 0.52
CA PHE A 145 -9.55 13.45 1.53
C PHE A 145 -10.07 14.05 2.84
N THR A 146 -10.73 13.24 3.64
CA THR A 146 -11.02 13.60 5.04
C THR A 146 -9.87 13.18 5.94
N GLU A 147 -9.74 13.75 7.15
CA GLU A 147 -8.69 13.37 8.10
C GLU A 147 -8.68 11.86 8.40
N GLN A 148 -9.86 11.27 8.55
CA GLN A 148 -10.01 9.83 8.78
C GLN A 148 -9.57 9.01 7.57
N ARG A 149 -9.80 9.48 6.34
CA ARG A 149 -9.38 8.80 5.12
C ARG A 149 -7.90 8.96 4.80
N LYS A 150 -7.25 10.05 5.19
CA LYS A 150 -5.79 10.24 4.99
C LYS A 150 -5.00 9.13 5.66
N GLY A 151 -5.28 8.83 6.94
CA GLY A 151 -4.64 7.73 7.66
C GLY A 151 -4.92 6.37 7.03
N ASP A 152 -6.15 6.12 6.57
CA ASP A 152 -6.54 4.89 5.88
C ASP A 152 -5.79 4.75 4.54
N LEU A 153 -5.67 5.81 3.73
CA LEU A 153 -4.91 5.80 2.48
C LEU A 153 -3.43 5.49 2.70
N ILE A 154 -2.80 6.09 3.70
CA ILE A 154 -1.41 5.79 4.07
C ILE A 154 -1.28 4.32 4.46
N SER A 155 -2.21 3.79 5.27
CA SER A 155 -2.22 2.37 5.65
C SER A 155 -2.41 1.45 4.44
N ARG A 156 -3.25 1.80 3.48
CA ARG A 156 -3.45 1.04 2.24
C ARG A 156 -2.18 1.02 1.38
N MET A 157 -1.52 2.16 1.19
CA MET A 157 -0.29 2.27 0.40
C MET A 157 0.93 1.60 1.06
N THR A 158 0.90 1.39 2.36
CA THR A 158 1.97 0.74 3.12
C THR A 158 1.60 -0.69 3.50
N ASN A 159 0.73 -0.86 4.50
CA ASN A 159 0.42 -2.15 5.10
C ASN A 159 -0.33 -3.10 4.15
N ASP A 160 -1.38 -2.62 3.46
CA ASP A 160 -2.15 -3.48 2.57
C ASP A 160 -1.37 -3.87 1.32
N LEU A 161 -0.58 -2.95 0.76
CA LEU A 161 0.30 -3.26 -0.35
C LEU A 161 1.37 -4.29 0.05
N MET A 162 2.00 -4.14 1.23
CA MET A 162 2.93 -5.15 1.76
C MET A 162 2.25 -6.50 1.97
N GLU A 163 1.02 -6.52 2.49
CA GLU A 163 0.27 -7.77 2.67
C GLU A 163 0.00 -8.46 1.31
N VAL A 164 -0.37 -7.71 0.28
CA VAL A 164 -0.54 -8.26 -1.09
C VAL A 164 0.79 -8.79 -1.63
N GLU A 165 1.88 -8.05 -1.46
CA GLU A 165 3.22 -8.47 -1.87
C GLU A 165 3.64 -9.79 -1.22
N PHE A 166 3.49 -9.92 0.11
CA PHE A 166 3.92 -11.11 0.84
C PHE A 166 2.94 -12.28 0.74
N SER A 167 1.64 -11.99 0.75
CA SER A 167 0.61 -13.04 0.83
C SER A 167 0.16 -13.56 -0.54
N VAL A 168 0.06 -12.70 -1.55
CA VAL A 168 -0.39 -13.12 -2.88
C VAL A 168 0.79 -13.43 -3.78
N ILE A 169 1.67 -12.44 -3.98
CA ILE A 169 2.79 -12.59 -4.92
C ILE A 169 3.84 -13.56 -4.36
N GLY A 170 4.15 -13.46 -3.05
CA GLY A 170 5.10 -14.34 -2.38
C GLY A 170 4.68 -15.81 -2.33
N THR A 171 3.40 -16.13 -2.55
CA THR A 171 2.90 -17.51 -2.61
C THR A 171 2.90 -18.11 -4.01
N LEU A 172 3.16 -17.32 -5.06
CA LEU A 172 3.21 -17.82 -6.44
C LEU A 172 4.22 -18.97 -6.60
N GLU A 173 5.39 -18.88 -5.96
CA GLU A 173 6.38 -19.95 -5.98
C GLU A 173 5.81 -21.26 -5.45
N VAL A 174 5.14 -21.21 -4.30
CA VAL A 174 4.57 -22.40 -3.66
C VAL A 174 3.49 -23.02 -4.55
N LEU A 175 2.67 -22.19 -5.22
CA LEU A 175 1.61 -22.64 -6.11
C LEU A 175 2.14 -23.40 -7.34
N PHE A 176 3.35 -23.12 -7.80
CA PHE A 176 3.97 -23.84 -8.90
C PHE A 176 4.87 -24.99 -8.41
N LYS A 177 5.74 -24.74 -7.44
CA LYS A 177 6.71 -25.71 -6.94
C LYS A 177 6.09 -26.89 -6.20
N ALA A 178 5.13 -26.60 -5.29
CA ALA A 178 4.59 -27.64 -4.45
C ALA A 178 3.81 -28.73 -5.23
N PRO A 179 2.90 -28.41 -6.17
CA PRO A 179 2.25 -29.42 -6.99
C PRO A 179 3.22 -30.25 -7.83
N ILE A 180 4.25 -29.62 -8.43
CA ILE A 180 5.27 -30.31 -9.21
C ILE A 180 6.03 -31.30 -8.34
N MET A 181 6.48 -30.87 -7.16
CA MET A 181 7.21 -31.74 -6.22
C MET A 181 6.36 -32.89 -5.72
N ILE A 182 5.09 -32.63 -5.34
CA ILE A 182 4.16 -33.68 -4.91
C ILE A 182 3.93 -34.69 -6.04
N LEU A 183 3.65 -34.21 -7.27
CA LEU A 183 3.40 -35.08 -8.42
C LEU A 183 4.61 -35.96 -8.73
N LEU A 184 5.81 -35.36 -8.83
CA LEU A 184 7.06 -36.11 -9.09
C LEU A 184 7.33 -37.14 -7.99
N SER A 185 7.15 -36.76 -6.71
CA SER A 185 7.33 -37.69 -5.59
C SER A 185 6.33 -38.84 -5.64
N LEU A 186 5.04 -38.56 -5.93
CA LEU A 186 4.01 -39.60 -6.06
C LEU A 186 4.32 -40.54 -7.22
N VAL A 187 4.68 -40.04 -8.39
CA VAL A 187 5.08 -40.88 -9.54
C VAL A 187 6.23 -41.80 -9.14
N THR A 188 7.24 -41.29 -8.44
CA THR A 188 8.38 -42.10 -7.98
C THR A 188 7.95 -43.15 -6.95
N LEU A 189 7.10 -42.80 -5.98
CA LEU A 189 6.61 -43.75 -4.98
C LEU A 189 5.78 -44.86 -5.61
N PHE A 190 4.92 -44.53 -6.59
CA PHE A 190 4.18 -45.54 -7.35
C PHE A 190 5.11 -46.46 -8.18
N ALA A 191 6.19 -45.89 -8.72
CA ALA A 191 7.20 -46.63 -9.46
C ALA A 191 8.01 -47.59 -8.55
N ILE A 192 8.23 -47.23 -7.27
CA ILE A 192 8.94 -48.09 -6.32
C ILE A 192 8.01 -49.19 -5.77
N SER A 193 6.82 -48.84 -5.24
CA SER A 193 5.84 -49.78 -4.73
C SER A 193 4.44 -49.15 -4.79
N TRP A 194 3.62 -49.66 -5.69
CA TRP A 194 2.24 -49.19 -5.84
C TRP A 194 1.37 -49.57 -4.62
N GLU A 195 1.63 -50.70 -3.96
CA GLU A 195 0.89 -51.19 -2.79
C GLU A 195 1.10 -50.28 -1.57
N LEU A 196 2.38 -49.98 -1.26
CA LEU A 196 2.71 -49.06 -0.17
C LEU A 196 2.21 -47.65 -0.44
N THR A 197 2.23 -47.22 -1.69
CA THR A 197 1.78 -45.86 -2.06
C THR A 197 0.26 -45.75 -1.92
N LEU A 198 -0.50 -46.76 -2.36
CA LEU A 198 -1.95 -46.78 -2.17
C LEU A 198 -2.32 -46.77 -0.69
N PHE A 199 -1.59 -47.58 0.10
CA PHE A 199 -1.76 -47.61 1.56
C PHE A 199 -1.46 -46.23 2.20
N ALA A 200 -0.34 -45.59 1.83
CA ALA A 200 0.04 -44.26 2.29
C ALA A 200 -0.99 -43.16 1.93
N LEU A 201 -1.57 -43.28 0.73
CA LEU A 201 -2.59 -42.35 0.23
C LEU A 201 -3.88 -42.36 1.08
N VAL A 202 -4.19 -43.45 1.75
CA VAL A 202 -5.35 -43.57 2.67
C VAL A 202 -5.11 -42.73 3.95
N PHE A 203 -3.87 -42.65 4.43
CA PHE A 203 -3.53 -41.88 5.64
C PHE A 203 -3.30 -40.39 5.41
N MET A 204 -2.91 -39.97 4.20
CA MET A 204 -2.68 -38.55 3.87
C MET A 204 -3.90 -37.65 4.12
N PRO A 205 -5.14 -38.00 3.70
CA PRO A 205 -6.32 -37.18 4.00
C PRO A 205 -6.62 -37.07 5.50
N VAL A 206 -6.37 -38.13 6.28
CA VAL A 206 -6.56 -38.11 7.75
C VAL A 206 -5.59 -37.13 8.39
N ALA A 207 -4.30 -37.16 8.02
CA ALA A 207 -3.29 -36.22 8.49
C ALA A 207 -3.65 -34.80 8.09
N GLY A 208 -4.01 -34.55 6.82
CA GLY A 208 -4.45 -33.28 6.29
C GLY A 208 -5.67 -32.71 7.01
N PHE A 209 -6.66 -33.56 7.35
CA PHE A 209 -7.85 -33.19 8.10
C PHE A 209 -7.49 -32.68 9.51
N ILE A 210 -6.65 -33.42 10.25
CA ILE A 210 -6.21 -33.03 11.60
C ILE A 210 -5.49 -31.67 11.56
N ILE A 211 -4.55 -31.49 10.64
CA ILE A 211 -3.78 -30.26 10.47
C ILE A 211 -4.71 -29.09 10.09
N SER A 212 -5.66 -29.31 9.18
CA SER A 212 -6.60 -28.26 8.74
C SER A 212 -7.53 -27.81 9.87
N ARG A 213 -7.96 -28.70 10.75
CA ARG A 213 -8.80 -28.36 11.93
C ARG A 213 -8.06 -27.43 12.89
N ILE A 214 -6.77 -27.65 13.10
CA ILE A 214 -5.94 -26.77 13.93
C ILE A 214 -5.79 -25.39 13.26
N ALA A 215 -5.50 -25.36 11.96
CA ALA A 215 -5.37 -24.12 11.20
C ALA A 215 -6.64 -23.26 11.21
N MET A 216 -7.82 -23.89 11.08
CA MET A 216 -9.12 -23.20 11.15
C MET A 216 -9.37 -22.56 12.53
N ALA A 217 -9.00 -23.24 13.62
CA ALA A 217 -9.16 -22.72 14.97
C ALA A 217 -8.31 -21.47 15.27
N LEU A 218 -7.22 -21.25 14.51
CA LEU A 218 -6.34 -20.10 14.64
C LEU A 218 -6.90 -18.84 13.94
N ARG A 219 -7.65 -19.00 12.84
CA ARG A 219 -8.14 -17.88 11.99
C ARG A 219 -8.97 -16.86 12.77
N GLY A 220 -9.96 -17.30 13.53
CA GLY A 220 -10.84 -16.40 14.29
C GLY A 220 -10.16 -15.66 15.43
N ALA A 221 -9.07 -16.22 15.99
CA ALA A 221 -8.30 -15.60 17.06
C ALA A 221 -7.36 -14.48 16.53
N ALA A 222 -6.78 -14.68 15.34
CA ALA A 222 -5.90 -13.69 14.70
C ALA A 222 -6.64 -12.38 14.38
N GLY A 223 -7.88 -12.44 13.86
CA GLY A 223 -8.71 -11.26 13.59
C GLY A 223 -8.98 -10.43 14.84
N ARG A 224 -9.31 -11.08 15.97
CA ARG A 224 -9.52 -10.40 17.25
C ARG A 224 -8.23 -9.77 17.80
N GLY A 225 -7.07 -10.41 17.58
CA GLY A 225 -5.77 -9.84 17.93
C GLY A 225 -5.49 -8.54 17.21
N LYS A 226 -5.75 -8.50 15.90
CA LYS A 226 -5.56 -7.29 15.07
C LYS A 226 -6.48 -6.14 15.51
N ALA A 227 -7.75 -6.43 15.82
CA ALA A 227 -8.68 -5.42 16.32
C ALA A 227 -8.21 -4.82 17.66
N ARG A 228 -7.77 -5.66 18.62
CA ARG A 228 -7.24 -5.18 19.89
C ARG A 228 -5.94 -4.38 19.77
N LEU A 229 -5.10 -4.71 18.81
CA LEU A 229 -3.92 -3.89 18.51
C LEU A 229 -4.32 -2.51 17.95
N GLY A 230 -5.34 -2.46 17.09
CA GLY A 230 -5.91 -1.21 16.61
C GLY A 230 -6.42 -0.32 17.76
N ASP A 231 -7.13 -0.90 18.73
CA ASP A 231 -7.58 -0.18 19.93
C ASP A 231 -6.40 0.42 20.72
N LEU A 232 -5.29 -0.33 20.87
CA LEU A 232 -4.07 0.15 21.54
C LEU A 232 -3.42 1.31 20.80
N ILE A 233 -3.31 1.20 19.47
CA ILE A 233 -2.71 2.25 18.63
C ILE A 233 -3.55 3.53 18.71
N SER A 234 -4.89 3.42 18.60
CA SER A 234 -5.79 4.57 18.74
C SER A 234 -5.65 5.28 20.09
N ARG A 235 -5.47 4.50 21.18
CA ARG A 235 -5.20 5.08 22.52
C ARG A 235 -3.86 5.78 22.60
N LEU A 236 -2.85 5.25 21.94
CA LEU A 236 -1.53 5.87 21.86
C LEU A 236 -1.61 7.19 21.08
N GLU A 237 -2.27 7.20 19.93
CA GLU A 237 -2.47 8.41 19.11
C GLU A 237 -3.24 9.48 19.88
N GLU A 238 -4.35 9.13 20.57
CA GLU A 238 -5.10 10.04 21.44
C GLU A 238 -4.19 10.65 22.52
N THR A 239 -3.36 9.81 23.17
CA THR A 239 -2.46 10.25 24.25
C THR A 239 -1.37 11.18 23.72
N LEU A 240 -0.77 10.85 22.57
CA LEU A 240 0.27 11.68 21.94
C LEU A 240 -0.29 13.01 21.46
N GLY A 241 -1.48 13.02 20.84
CA GLY A 241 -2.17 14.24 20.41
C GLY A 241 -2.54 15.16 21.57
N ALA A 242 -2.87 14.58 22.72
CA ALA A 242 -3.22 15.32 23.94
C ALA A 242 -2.05 15.51 24.92
N MET A 243 -0.79 15.29 24.51
CA MET A 243 0.37 15.24 25.44
C MET A 243 0.54 16.51 26.26
N VAL A 244 0.29 17.68 25.67
CA VAL A 244 0.34 18.96 26.41
C VAL A 244 -0.68 18.96 27.55
N VAL A 245 -1.91 18.51 27.28
CA VAL A 245 -2.97 18.43 28.29
C VAL A 245 -2.62 17.40 29.37
N VAL A 246 -2.13 16.22 28.96
CA VAL A 246 -1.70 15.15 29.88
C VAL A 246 -0.64 15.66 30.85
N LYS A 247 0.33 16.45 30.36
CA LYS A 247 1.40 17.05 31.18
C LYS A 247 0.89 18.21 32.04
N ALA A 248 0.08 19.12 31.47
CA ALA A 248 -0.42 20.29 32.18
C ALA A 248 -1.31 19.94 33.36
N PHE A 249 -2.06 18.84 33.28
CA PHE A 249 -2.99 18.39 34.32
C PHE A 249 -2.50 17.21 35.14
N ASP A 250 -1.21 16.84 35.02
CA ASP A 250 -0.60 15.68 35.73
C ASP A 250 -1.43 14.40 35.62
N ALA A 251 -2.01 14.18 34.42
CA ALA A 251 -2.94 13.07 34.16
C ALA A 251 -2.22 11.77 33.78
N ALA A 252 -0.88 11.75 33.72
CA ALA A 252 -0.07 10.61 33.30
C ALA A 252 -0.41 9.28 34.02
N PRO A 253 -0.67 9.24 35.35
CA PRO A 253 -1.03 7.99 36.01
C PRO A 253 -2.35 7.38 35.50
N ARG A 254 -3.36 8.23 35.18
CA ARG A 254 -4.66 7.77 34.63
C ARG A 254 -4.52 7.21 33.23
N PHE A 255 -3.76 7.88 32.37
CA PHE A 255 -3.51 7.41 31.00
C PHE A 255 -2.70 6.10 31.01
N ARG A 256 -1.70 5.99 31.90
CA ARG A 256 -0.94 4.74 32.10
C ARG A 256 -1.85 3.59 32.51
N GLY A 257 -2.74 3.79 33.49
CA GLY A 257 -3.66 2.75 33.95
C GLY A 257 -4.58 2.25 32.83
N ARG A 258 -5.17 3.17 32.04
CA ARG A 258 -6.01 2.82 30.89
C ARG A 258 -5.23 2.06 29.81
N PHE A 259 -4.03 2.51 29.49
CA PHE A 259 -3.19 1.84 28.50
C PHE A 259 -2.83 0.42 28.97
N GLU A 260 -2.44 0.24 30.24
CA GLU A 260 -2.05 -1.05 30.80
C GLU A 260 -3.22 -2.05 30.80
N GLU A 261 -4.45 -1.62 31.08
CA GLU A 261 -5.65 -2.46 31.00
C GLU A 261 -5.84 -3.04 29.58
N HIS A 262 -5.75 -2.18 28.57
CA HIS A 262 -5.87 -2.60 27.16
C HIS A 262 -4.69 -3.48 26.73
N ASN A 263 -3.47 -3.14 27.14
CA ASN A 263 -2.24 -3.88 26.86
C ASN A 263 -2.30 -5.28 27.49
N GLN A 264 -2.76 -5.40 28.73
CA GLN A 264 -2.96 -6.69 29.38
C GLN A 264 -4.03 -7.54 28.69
N GLY A 265 -5.10 -6.91 28.20
CA GLY A 265 -6.13 -7.59 27.39
C GLY A 265 -5.55 -8.14 26.07
N TYR A 266 -4.75 -7.34 25.39
CA TYR A 266 -4.03 -7.75 24.17
C TYR A 266 -3.04 -8.89 24.46
N PHE A 267 -2.21 -8.76 25.51
CA PHE A 267 -1.29 -9.81 25.95
C PHE A 267 -1.98 -11.15 26.18
N GLN A 268 -3.09 -11.18 26.93
CA GLN A 268 -3.81 -12.42 27.21
C GLN A 268 -4.37 -13.06 25.95
N LEU A 269 -4.87 -12.25 25.03
CA LEU A 269 -5.39 -12.72 23.73
C LEU A 269 -4.27 -13.31 22.87
N MET A 270 -3.16 -12.59 22.72
CA MET A 270 -2.00 -13.02 21.92
C MET A 270 -1.34 -14.26 22.53
N ARG A 271 -1.23 -14.33 23.85
CA ARG A 271 -0.72 -15.53 24.55
C ARG A 271 -1.56 -16.77 24.24
N LYS A 272 -2.91 -16.65 24.22
CA LYS A 272 -3.80 -17.76 23.85
C LYS A 272 -3.63 -18.15 22.36
N LEU A 273 -3.44 -17.16 21.50
CA LEU A 273 -3.22 -17.36 20.07
C LEU A 273 -1.90 -18.10 19.82
N TYR A 274 -0.78 -17.59 20.34
CA TYR A 274 0.53 -18.21 20.15
C TYR A 274 0.63 -19.62 20.76
N LYS A 275 0.00 -19.85 21.92
CA LYS A 275 -0.07 -21.22 22.48
C LYS A 275 -0.71 -22.21 21.52
N ARG A 276 -1.74 -21.82 20.79
CA ARG A 276 -2.40 -22.65 19.78
C ARG A 276 -1.59 -22.79 18.50
N GLU A 277 -0.98 -21.70 18.07
CA GLU A 277 -0.12 -21.66 16.88
C GLU A 277 1.09 -22.60 17.05
N TYR A 278 1.78 -22.49 18.19
CA TYR A 278 2.94 -23.35 18.48
C TYR A 278 2.57 -24.83 18.67
N LEU A 279 1.33 -25.15 19.03
CA LEU A 279 0.87 -26.53 19.10
C LEU A 279 0.74 -27.17 17.69
N SER A 280 0.57 -26.37 16.64
CA SER A 280 0.40 -26.86 15.27
C SER A 280 1.62 -27.64 14.76
N SER A 281 2.85 -27.19 15.06
CA SER A 281 4.08 -27.86 14.60
C SER A 281 4.29 -29.22 15.26
N PRO A 282 4.29 -29.34 16.61
CA PRO A 282 4.44 -30.64 17.29
C PRO A 282 3.35 -31.66 16.90
N VAL A 283 2.09 -31.21 16.78
CA VAL A 283 1.01 -32.13 16.37
C VAL A 283 1.21 -32.61 14.92
N SER A 284 1.60 -31.71 14.03
CA SER A 284 1.89 -32.08 12.63
C SER A 284 3.06 -33.04 12.53
N GLU A 285 4.12 -32.84 13.34
CA GLU A 285 5.29 -33.70 13.41
C GLU A 285 4.92 -35.07 13.97
N PHE A 286 4.18 -35.13 15.07
CA PHE A 286 3.68 -36.37 15.65
C PHE A 286 2.84 -37.19 14.65
N VAL A 287 1.90 -36.54 13.95
CA VAL A 287 1.08 -37.20 12.92
C VAL A 287 1.94 -37.75 11.79
N SER A 288 2.92 -36.93 11.32
CA SER A 288 3.85 -37.35 10.26
C SER A 288 4.72 -38.53 10.67
N MET A 289 5.27 -38.52 11.88
CA MET A 289 6.09 -39.62 12.42
C MET A 289 5.25 -40.88 12.65
N THR A 290 3.98 -40.74 13.06
CA THR A 290 3.04 -41.86 13.18
C THR A 290 2.82 -42.53 11.83
N VAL A 291 2.59 -41.75 10.77
CA VAL A 291 2.43 -42.30 9.41
C VAL A 291 3.72 -42.99 8.94
N ILE A 292 4.89 -42.42 9.18
CA ILE A 292 6.18 -43.05 8.86
C ILE A 292 6.36 -44.36 9.66
N ALA A 293 6.02 -44.38 10.95
CA ALA A 293 6.10 -45.60 11.77
C ALA A 293 5.18 -46.71 11.27
N ILE A 294 3.96 -46.37 10.83
CA ILE A 294 3.02 -47.34 10.23
C ILE A 294 3.61 -47.86 8.90
N LEU A 295 4.16 -46.99 8.05
CA LEU A 295 4.82 -47.37 6.80
C LEU A 295 6.04 -48.26 7.06
N LEU A 296 6.85 -47.99 8.10
CA LEU A 296 7.94 -48.84 8.55
C LEU A 296 7.46 -50.24 8.97
N ALA A 297 6.35 -50.29 9.71
CA ALA A 297 5.82 -51.59 10.14
C ALA A 297 5.26 -52.43 8.97
N VAL A 298 4.55 -51.81 8.02
CA VAL A 298 3.95 -52.50 6.88
C VAL A 298 5.04 -52.83 5.83
N GLY A 299 5.81 -51.85 5.42
CA GLY A 299 6.87 -52.03 4.41
C GLY A 299 8.01 -52.92 4.91
N GLY A 300 8.40 -52.78 6.19
CA GLY A 300 9.38 -53.68 6.81
C GLY A 300 8.94 -55.14 6.80
N ARG A 301 7.62 -55.42 6.99
CA ARG A 301 7.09 -56.78 6.83
C ARG A 301 7.24 -57.33 5.42
N LEU A 302 6.99 -56.47 4.40
CA LEU A 302 7.14 -56.86 2.98
C LEU A 302 8.61 -57.20 2.68
N VAL A 303 9.55 -56.36 3.15
CA VAL A 303 10.98 -56.61 3.00
C VAL A 303 11.41 -57.92 3.70
N LEU A 304 11.00 -58.14 4.96
CA LEU A 304 11.38 -59.33 5.72
C LEU A 304 10.79 -60.64 5.12
N ARG A 305 9.67 -60.55 4.41
CA ARG A 305 9.06 -61.69 3.72
C ARG A 305 9.61 -61.96 2.34
N GLY A 306 10.41 -61.06 1.80
CA GLY A 306 10.93 -61.16 0.43
C GLY A 306 9.85 -60.94 -0.64
N GLU A 307 8.76 -60.22 -0.30
CA GLU A 307 7.62 -60.00 -1.20
C GLU A 307 7.89 -58.79 -2.13
N GLY A 308 8.96 -58.85 -2.96
CA GLY A 308 9.17 -57.94 -4.07
C GLY A 308 9.72 -56.55 -3.75
N LEU A 309 10.09 -56.23 -2.48
CA LEU A 309 10.67 -54.97 -2.08
C LEU A 309 12.04 -55.15 -1.42
N GLU A 310 13.10 -54.62 -2.06
CA GLU A 310 14.46 -54.62 -1.51
C GLU A 310 14.59 -53.59 -0.35
N GLY A 311 15.41 -53.88 0.67
CA GLY A 311 15.59 -53.02 1.84
C GLY A 311 16.11 -51.62 1.49
N GLU A 312 16.98 -51.53 0.52
CA GLU A 312 17.56 -50.26 0.03
C GLU A 312 16.52 -49.40 -0.67
N LEU A 313 15.67 -50.02 -1.51
CA LEU A 313 14.53 -49.34 -2.17
C LEU A 313 13.49 -48.89 -1.16
N PHE A 314 13.24 -49.69 -0.10
CA PHE A 314 12.33 -49.31 0.96
C PHE A 314 12.81 -48.09 1.75
N ILE A 315 14.11 -47.98 2.05
CA ILE A 315 14.69 -46.76 2.67
C ILE A 315 14.53 -45.58 1.71
N GLY A 316 14.82 -45.77 0.42
CA GLY A 316 14.60 -44.76 -0.61
C GLY A 316 13.14 -44.31 -0.68
N TYR A 317 12.19 -45.25 -0.60
CA TYR A 317 10.77 -44.95 -0.54
C TYR A 317 10.42 -44.04 0.66
N LEU A 318 10.90 -44.36 1.87
CA LEU A 318 10.65 -43.54 3.05
C LEU A 318 11.23 -42.14 2.94
N VAL A 319 12.43 -42.02 2.35
CA VAL A 319 13.06 -40.71 2.11
C VAL A 319 12.22 -39.88 1.14
N VAL A 320 11.81 -40.45 -0.01
CA VAL A 320 10.96 -39.75 -0.98
C VAL A 320 9.58 -39.41 -0.38
N PHE A 321 8.98 -40.32 0.39
CA PHE A 321 7.71 -40.07 1.07
C PHE A 321 7.81 -38.88 2.04
N SER A 322 8.89 -38.81 2.82
CA SER A 322 9.13 -37.71 3.75
C SER A 322 9.19 -36.34 3.03
N GLN A 323 9.60 -36.31 1.77
CA GLN A 323 9.70 -35.07 0.96
C GLN A 323 8.33 -34.55 0.48
N ILE A 324 7.26 -35.32 0.56
CA ILE A 324 5.90 -34.84 0.22
C ILE A 324 5.32 -33.94 1.31
N ILE A 325 5.68 -34.19 2.57
CA ILE A 325 5.10 -33.51 3.73
C ILE A 325 5.32 -31.98 3.70
N PRO A 326 6.55 -31.45 3.50
CA PRO A 326 6.79 -30.00 3.45
C PRO A 326 6.02 -29.28 2.34
N PRO A 327 6.03 -29.72 1.05
CA PRO A 327 5.25 -29.10 -0.02
C PRO A 327 3.74 -29.12 0.23
N ALA A 328 3.21 -30.22 0.74
CA ALA A 328 1.77 -30.33 1.07
C ALA A 328 1.35 -29.33 2.14
N ARG A 329 2.19 -29.15 3.19
CA ARG A 329 1.99 -28.14 4.23
C ARG A 329 2.08 -26.72 3.66
N SER A 330 3.12 -26.45 2.86
CA SER A 330 3.32 -25.14 2.24
C SER A 330 2.16 -24.75 1.32
N LEU A 331 1.56 -25.71 0.59
CA LEU A 331 0.40 -25.46 -0.26
C LEU A 331 -0.84 -25.07 0.55
N SER A 332 -1.07 -25.73 1.69
CA SER A 332 -2.14 -25.37 2.62
C SER A 332 -1.95 -23.96 3.20
N ASP A 333 -0.72 -23.64 3.60
CA ASP A 333 -0.36 -22.29 4.11
C ASP A 333 -0.50 -21.21 3.02
N ALA A 334 -0.15 -21.55 1.77
CA ALA A 334 -0.29 -20.65 0.63
C ALA A 334 -1.74 -20.25 0.36
N ILE A 335 -2.68 -21.22 0.41
CA ILE A 335 -4.11 -20.96 0.25
C ILE A 335 -4.60 -19.97 1.32
N PHE A 336 -4.16 -20.16 2.56
CA PHE A 336 -4.50 -19.25 3.66
C PHE A 336 -3.93 -17.84 3.46
N LYS A 337 -2.66 -17.73 3.06
CA LYS A 337 -2.00 -16.45 2.77
C LYS A 337 -2.72 -15.70 1.64
N VAL A 338 -3.08 -16.39 0.55
CA VAL A 338 -3.84 -15.80 -0.56
C VAL A 338 -5.21 -15.29 -0.09
N GLN A 339 -5.93 -16.02 0.76
CA GLN A 339 -7.21 -15.54 1.32
C GLN A 339 -7.04 -14.29 2.19
N LYS A 340 -5.95 -14.22 2.97
CA LYS A 340 -5.61 -13.04 3.78
C LYS A 340 -5.27 -11.84 2.92
N GLY A 341 -4.41 -12.03 1.91
CA GLY A 341 -4.02 -10.98 0.97
C GLY A 341 -5.17 -10.51 0.07
N ALA A 342 -6.18 -11.36 -0.18
CA ALA A 342 -7.37 -10.98 -0.92
C ALA A 342 -8.15 -9.85 -0.24
N ALA A 343 -8.25 -9.84 1.09
CA ALA A 343 -8.91 -8.77 1.83
C ALA A 343 -8.16 -7.43 1.71
N SER A 344 -6.82 -7.46 1.69
CA SER A 344 -6.01 -6.26 1.45
C SER A 344 -6.10 -5.79 -0.01
N LEU A 345 -6.14 -6.73 -0.96
CA LEU A 345 -6.37 -6.41 -2.37
C LEU A 345 -7.74 -5.76 -2.60
N ASP A 346 -8.78 -6.19 -1.88
CA ASP A 346 -10.10 -5.59 -1.92
C ASP A 346 -10.07 -4.12 -1.49
N ARG A 347 -9.34 -3.79 -0.43
CA ARG A 347 -9.18 -2.42 0.05
C ARG A 347 -8.36 -1.54 -0.89
N LEU A 348 -7.34 -2.09 -1.56
CA LEU A 348 -6.61 -1.37 -2.60
C LEU A 348 -7.50 -1.08 -3.81
N ASP A 349 -8.33 -2.05 -4.20
CA ASP A 349 -9.24 -1.94 -5.32
C ASP A 349 -10.35 -0.90 -5.09
N GLU A 350 -10.83 -0.72 -3.86
CA GLU A 350 -11.73 0.38 -3.49
C GLU A 350 -11.15 1.76 -3.84
N VAL A 351 -9.84 1.97 -3.64
CA VAL A 351 -9.18 3.23 -4.02
C VAL A 351 -9.01 3.33 -5.52
N LEU A 352 -8.59 2.25 -6.18
CA LEU A 352 -8.39 2.22 -7.63
C LEU A 352 -9.69 2.44 -8.40
N GLN A 353 -10.83 2.02 -7.86
CA GLN A 353 -12.16 2.16 -8.46
C GLN A 353 -12.96 3.33 -7.89
N ALA A 354 -12.42 4.10 -6.93
CA ALA A 354 -13.10 5.25 -6.39
C ALA A 354 -13.46 6.24 -7.51
N GLU A 355 -14.66 6.80 -7.47
CA GLU A 355 -15.19 7.69 -8.50
C GLU A 355 -14.42 9.02 -8.52
N VAL A 356 -14.05 9.46 -9.72
CA VAL A 356 -13.51 10.79 -9.98
C VAL A 356 -14.68 11.68 -10.34
N SER A 357 -15.23 12.38 -9.35
CA SER A 357 -16.41 13.21 -9.54
C SER A 357 -16.17 14.49 -10.36
N VAL A 358 -14.90 14.90 -10.50
CA VAL A 358 -14.47 16.02 -11.33
C VAL A 358 -13.59 15.45 -12.44
N ALA A 359 -14.22 15.06 -13.55
CA ALA A 359 -13.51 14.49 -14.69
C ALA A 359 -12.96 15.58 -15.62
N GLU A 360 -11.78 15.36 -16.18
CA GLU A 360 -11.28 16.22 -17.26
C GLU A 360 -12.16 16.00 -18.51
N PRO A 361 -12.51 17.07 -19.25
CA PRO A 361 -13.28 16.93 -20.49
C PRO A 361 -12.45 16.24 -21.57
N ASP A 362 -13.12 15.39 -22.38
CA ASP A 362 -12.48 14.69 -23.51
C ASP A 362 -12.02 15.67 -24.61
N ASP A 363 -12.77 16.77 -24.80
CA ASP A 363 -12.47 17.84 -25.77
C ASP A 363 -12.50 19.19 -25.05
N PRO A 364 -11.41 19.60 -24.40
CA PRO A 364 -11.37 20.81 -23.61
C PRO A 364 -11.47 22.07 -24.45
N GLN A 365 -12.39 22.96 -24.06
CA GLN A 365 -12.53 24.27 -24.68
C GLN A 365 -11.42 25.22 -24.18
N PRO A 366 -10.85 26.05 -25.07
CA PRO A 366 -9.90 27.08 -24.66
C PRO A 366 -10.58 28.12 -23.78
N MET A 367 -9.87 28.61 -22.76
CA MET A 367 -10.38 29.62 -21.85
C MET A 367 -9.60 30.93 -22.00
N THR A 368 -10.34 32.04 -22.05
CA THR A 368 -9.79 33.39 -21.94
C THR A 368 -10.55 34.11 -20.83
N PHE A 369 -9.94 35.17 -20.28
CA PHE A 369 -10.65 36.00 -19.30
C PHE A 369 -10.58 37.47 -19.75
N GLN A 370 -11.70 37.95 -20.32
CA GLN A 370 -11.82 39.28 -20.90
C GLN A 370 -12.97 40.12 -20.32
N ARG A 371 -14.02 39.46 -19.78
CA ARG A 371 -15.23 40.16 -19.36
C ARG A 371 -15.67 39.82 -17.93
N GLU A 372 -16.02 38.58 -17.64
CA GLU A 372 -16.74 38.25 -16.39
C GLU A 372 -16.57 36.80 -15.93
N ILE A 373 -16.81 36.60 -14.64
CA ILE A 373 -17.04 35.31 -14.01
C ILE A 373 -18.52 35.28 -13.64
N ALA A 374 -19.27 34.23 -14.03
CA ALA A 374 -20.70 34.12 -13.77
C ALA A 374 -21.06 32.77 -13.09
N PHE A 375 -21.72 32.85 -11.95
CA PHE A 375 -22.43 31.75 -11.32
C PHE A 375 -23.90 31.91 -11.65
N GLN A 376 -24.53 30.88 -12.23
CA GLN A 376 -25.91 30.95 -12.71
C GLN A 376 -26.73 29.78 -12.13
N GLY A 377 -27.62 30.10 -11.20
CA GLY A 377 -28.54 29.15 -10.57
C GLY A 377 -27.83 27.98 -9.86
N VAL A 378 -26.67 28.24 -9.26
CA VAL A 378 -25.80 27.17 -8.72
C VAL A 378 -26.38 26.55 -7.47
N HIS A 379 -26.60 25.23 -7.49
CA HIS A 379 -26.90 24.42 -6.33
C HIS A 379 -25.77 23.44 -6.04
N PHE A 380 -25.34 23.37 -4.81
CA PHE A 380 -24.25 22.49 -4.41
C PHE A 380 -24.40 21.93 -3.00
N ALA A 381 -24.15 20.63 -2.84
CA ALA A 381 -23.98 19.94 -1.56
C ALA A 381 -22.65 19.16 -1.54
N TYR A 382 -21.95 19.17 -0.43
CA TYR A 382 -20.76 18.33 -0.26
C TYR A 382 -21.15 16.85 -0.19
N PRO A 383 -20.30 15.94 -0.70
CA PRO A 383 -20.55 14.51 -0.60
C PRO A 383 -20.81 14.06 0.84
N GLY A 384 -21.97 13.44 1.07
CA GLY A 384 -22.38 12.97 2.41
C GLY A 384 -22.96 14.02 3.35
N ALA A 385 -23.03 15.29 2.95
CA ALA A 385 -23.72 16.31 3.73
C ALA A 385 -25.25 16.23 3.52
N PRO A 386 -26.06 16.40 4.59
CA PRO A 386 -27.52 16.35 4.50
C PRO A 386 -28.09 17.60 3.78
N ASP A 387 -27.42 18.74 3.93
CA ASP A 387 -27.90 20.02 3.43
C ASP A 387 -27.02 20.56 2.28
N ARG A 388 -27.65 21.33 1.41
CA ARG A 388 -26.94 22.06 0.35
C ARG A 388 -26.16 23.23 0.95
N ALA A 389 -24.93 23.43 0.44
CA ALA A 389 -24.09 24.57 0.80
C ALA A 389 -24.39 25.84 -0.02
N LEU A 390 -24.97 25.66 -1.24
CA LEU A 390 -25.47 26.75 -2.07
C LEU A 390 -26.86 26.38 -2.61
N HIS A 391 -27.75 27.40 -2.69
CA HIS A 391 -29.16 27.27 -3.06
C HIS A 391 -29.56 28.29 -4.12
N GLY A 392 -29.44 27.95 -5.41
CA GLY A 392 -29.73 28.87 -6.51
C GLY A 392 -28.87 30.11 -6.42
N PHE A 393 -27.56 29.94 -6.32
CA PHE A 393 -26.62 31.03 -6.14
C PHE A 393 -26.33 31.67 -7.51
N ASP A 394 -26.60 32.98 -7.61
CA ASP A 394 -26.37 33.81 -8.80
C ASP A 394 -25.40 34.93 -8.46
N LEU A 395 -24.25 34.98 -9.11
CA LEU A 395 -23.26 36.03 -8.93
C LEU A 395 -22.51 36.27 -10.24
N THR A 396 -22.41 37.52 -10.67
CA THR A 396 -21.53 37.94 -11.77
C THR A 396 -20.43 38.82 -11.19
N VAL A 397 -19.18 38.59 -11.56
CA VAL A 397 -18.01 39.42 -11.19
C VAL A 397 -17.38 39.91 -12.48
N GLU A 398 -17.32 41.24 -12.68
CA GLU A 398 -16.75 41.86 -13.86
C GLU A 398 -15.23 41.83 -13.81
N LYS A 399 -14.58 41.90 -14.99
CA LYS A 399 -13.12 41.97 -15.05
C LYS A 399 -12.62 43.27 -14.38
N GLY A 400 -11.67 43.09 -13.47
CA GLY A 400 -11.09 44.18 -12.67
C GLY A 400 -11.91 44.53 -11.42
N GLU A 401 -13.04 43.90 -11.21
CA GLU A 401 -13.87 44.09 -10.00
C GLU A 401 -13.31 43.29 -8.81
N THR A 402 -13.28 43.91 -7.64
CA THR A 402 -13.02 43.26 -6.36
C THR A 402 -14.35 43.02 -5.63
N VAL A 403 -14.73 41.76 -5.47
CA VAL A 403 -15.94 41.33 -4.75
C VAL A 403 -15.59 40.73 -3.39
N ALA A 404 -16.11 41.29 -2.29
CA ALA A 404 -15.97 40.71 -0.96
C ALA A 404 -17.19 39.85 -0.61
N LEU A 405 -16.95 38.58 -0.30
CA LEU A 405 -17.98 37.68 0.23
C LEU A 405 -17.95 37.73 1.76
N VAL A 406 -19.06 38.14 2.38
CA VAL A 406 -19.20 38.23 3.84
C VAL A 406 -20.41 37.41 4.31
N GLY A 407 -20.43 37.01 5.56
CA GLY A 407 -21.54 36.22 6.12
C GLY A 407 -21.07 35.32 7.28
N SER A 408 -22.01 34.70 7.97
CA SER A 408 -21.74 33.76 9.08
C SER A 408 -20.88 32.56 8.64
N SER A 409 -20.25 31.88 9.61
CA SER A 409 -19.57 30.62 9.33
C SER A 409 -20.58 29.61 8.76
N GLY A 410 -20.21 28.89 7.70
CA GLY A 410 -21.09 27.95 7.02
C GLY A 410 -22.08 28.58 6.03
N SER A 411 -22.04 29.90 5.76
CA SER A 411 -22.92 30.55 4.78
C SER A 411 -22.64 30.21 3.30
N GLY A 412 -21.54 29.48 3.00
CA GLY A 412 -21.21 29.03 1.64
C GLY A 412 -20.09 29.78 0.94
N LYS A 413 -19.43 30.76 1.58
CA LYS A 413 -18.34 31.59 1.00
C LYS A 413 -17.20 30.74 0.40
N THR A 414 -16.59 29.88 1.20
CA THR A 414 -15.50 29.00 0.77
C THR A 414 -15.96 28.02 -0.32
N THR A 415 -17.26 27.68 -0.38
CA THR A 415 -17.85 26.82 -1.41
C THR A 415 -17.81 27.52 -2.78
N VAL A 416 -18.08 28.82 -2.83
CA VAL A 416 -17.96 29.62 -4.07
C VAL A 416 -16.53 29.56 -4.62
N ALA A 417 -15.53 29.78 -3.77
CA ALA A 417 -14.11 29.66 -4.15
C ALA A 417 -13.74 28.27 -4.68
N ARG A 418 -14.20 27.22 -3.99
CA ARG A 418 -13.94 25.82 -4.39
C ARG A 418 -14.57 25.43 -5.71
N LEU A 419 -15.76 25.94 -6.03
CA LEU A 419 -16.42 25.74 -7.31
C LEU A 419 -15.74 26.51 -8.43
N LEU A 420 -15.28 27.75 -8.18
CA LEU A 420 -14.52 28.53 -9.16
C LEU A 420 -13.19 27.85 -9.53
N LEU A 421 -12.50 27.27 -8.55
CA LEU A 421 -11.27 26.48 -8.76
C LEU A 421 -11.53 25.08 -9.37
N ARG A 422 -12.82 24.76 -9.60
CA ARG A 422 -13.23 23.43 -10.06
C ARG A 422 -12.61 22.31 -9.23
N LEU A 423 -12.64 22.47 -7.89
CA LEU A 423 -12.35 21.39 -6.94
C LEU A 423 -13.58 20.48 -6.75
N TYR A 424 -14.74 20.99 -7.14
CA TYR A 424 -16.04 20.32 -7.22
C TYR A 424 -16.79 20.87 -8.41
N ASP A 425 -17.66 20.06 -9.02
CA ASP A 425 -18.64 20.50 -10.01
C ASP A 425 -20.01 20.72 -9.34
N PRO A 426 -20.81 21.74 -9.73
CA PRO A 426 -22.15 21.96 -9.18
C PRO A 426 -23.10 20.83 -9.59
N GLN A 427 -24.10 20.53 -8.73
CA GLN A 427 -25.13 19.55 -9.07
C GLN A 427 -26.19 20.12 -10.01
N GLU A 428 -26.51 21.42 -9.88
CA GLU A 428 -27.46 22.15 -10.74
C GLU A 428 -26.88 23.55 -10.98
N GLY A 429 -27.22 24.16 -12.11
CA GLY A 429 -26.66 25.44 -12.52
C GLY A 429 -25.27 25.30 -13.15
N VAL A 430 -24.59 26.41 -13.37
CA VAL A 430 -23.31 26.45 -14.09
C VAL A 430 -22.42 27.58 -13.59
N VAL A 431 -21.10 27.34 -13.60
CA VAL A 431 -20.08 28.37 -13.39
C VAL A 431 -19.36 28.62 -14.70
N ARG A 432 -19.30 29.88 -15.13
CA ARG A 432 -18.72 30.28 -16.42
C ARG A 432 -17.66 31.37 -16.26
N ILE A 433 -16.69 31.34 -17.15
CA ILE A 433 -15.76 32.46 -17.37
C ILE A 433 -15.88 32.86 -18.84
N ASP A 434 -16.24 34.11 -19.12
CA ASP A 434 -16.52 34.65 -20.46
C ASP A 434 -17.49 33.80 -21.28
N GLY A 435 -18.45 33.15 -20.62
CA GLY A 435 -19.42 32.28 -21.23
C GLY A 435 -18.97 30.82 -21.40
N ALA A 436 -17.71 30.50 -21.24
CA ALA A 436 -17.22 29.11 -21.22
C ALA A 436 -17.59 28.43 -19.89
N ASP A 437 -18.25 27.29 -19.96
CA ASP A 437 -18.57 26.46 -18.78
C ASP A 437 -17.30 25.81 -18.26
N LEU A 438 -17.01 25.98 -16.96
CA LEU A 438 -15.80 25.44 -16.34
C LEU A 438 -15.72 23.92 -16.41
N CYS A 439 -16.84 23.22 -16.49
CA CYS A 439 -16.86 21.77 -16.67
C CYS A 439 -16.27 21.31 -18.02
N ASN A 440 -16.26 22.20 -19.02
CA ASN A 440 -15.73 21.94 -20.36
C ASN A 440 -14.31 22.50 -20.57
N VAL A 441 -13.70 23.13 -19.56
CA VAL A 441 -12.34 23.67 -19.62
C VAL A 441 -11.36 22.71 -18.95
N ALA A 442 -10.16 22.55 -19.48
CA ALA A 442 -9.12 21.76 -18.82
C ALA A 442 -8.76 22.37 -17.45
N SER A 443 -8.79 21.57 -16.39
CA SER A 443 -8.53 22.05 -15.02
C SER A 443 -7.16 22.72 -14.87
N GLY A 444 -6.15 22.25 -15.59
CA GLY A 444 -4.82 22.86 -15.59
C GLY A 444 -4.78 24.25 -16.24
N GLU A 445 -5.59 24.49 -17.28
CA GLU A 445 -5.72 25.80 -17.93
C GLU A 445 -6.48 26.76 -17.02
N LEU A 446 -7.61 26.34 -16.48
CA LEU A 446 -8.40 27.12 -15.51
C LEU A 446 -7.54 27.61 -14.34
N ARG A 447 -6.83 26.67 -13.67
CA ARG A 447 -6.06 27.00 -12.48
C ARG A 447 -4.84 27.87 -12.72
N ARG A 448 -4.31 27.92 -13.95
CA ARG A 448 -3.27 28.89 -14.32
C ARG A 448 -3.79 30.33 -14.37
N HIS A 449 -5.09 30.53 -14.61
CA HIS A 449 -5.72 31.85 -14.61
C HIS A 449 -6.15 32.31 -13.22
N ILE A 450 -6.07 31.45 -12.20
CA ILE A 450 -6.57 31.73 -10.86
C ILE A 450 -5.44 31.60 -9.83
N GLY A 451 -5.08 32.68 -9.18
CA GLY A 451 -4.24 32.66 -7.98
C GLY A 451 -5.08 32.40 -6.74
N PHE A 452 -4.72 31.39 -5.95
CA PHE A 452 -5.47 31.03 -4.76
C PHE A 452 -4.62 31.13 -3.50
N VAL A 453 -5.11 31.89 -2.52
CA VAL A 453 -4.51 32.02 -1.18
C VAL A 453 -5.50 31.43 -0.17
N THR A 454 -5.08 30.39 0.54
CA THR A 454 -5.88 29.72 1.56
C THR A 454 -5.78 30.39 2.92
N GLN A 455 -6.78 30.20 3.77
CA GLN A 455 -6.80 30.64 5.16
C GLN A 455 -5.56 30.14 5.94
N ASP A 456 -5.29 28.85 5.88
CA ASP A 456 -4.11 28.22 6.44
C ASP A 456 -3.14 27.86 5.31
N PRO A 457 -2.01 28.60 5.16
CA PRO A 457 -1.05 28.34 4.09
C PRO A 457 -0.28 27.06 4.34
N LEU A 458 -0.47 26.08 3.45
CA LEU A 458 0.29 24.84 3.45
C LEU A 458 1.58 25.02 2.64
N LEU A 459 2.71 24.80 3.30
CA LEU A 459 4.04 24.85 2.69
C LEU A 459 4.67 23.45 2.71
N PHE A 460 5.45 23.15 1.69
CA PHE A 460 6.16 21.88 1.57
C PHE A 460 7.53 21.97 2.25
N ASN A 461 8.02 20.85 2.74
CA ASN A 461 9.36 20.73 3.30
C ASN A 461 10.40 20.77 2.18
N ASP A 462 10.62 21.97 1.64
CA ASP A 462 11.55 22.25 0.56
C ASP A 462 12.05 23.71 0.70
N THR A 463 12.79 24.20 -0.29
CA THR A 463 13.30 25.58 -0.30
C THR A 463 12.17 26.61 -0.40
N VAL A 464 12.45 27.85 -0.03
CA VAL A 464 11.54 28.99 -0.24
C VAL A 464 11.22 29.12 -1.73
N ALA A 465 12.23 29.06 -2.61
CA ALA A 465 12.07 29.14 -4.05
C ALA A 465 11.14 28.04 -4.59
N ALA A 466 11.35 26.77 -4.20
CA ALA A 466 10.51 25.65 -4.59
C ALA A 466 9.06 25.83 -4.13
N ASN A 467 8.85 26.42 -2.95
CA ASN A 467 7.51 26.71 -2.44
C ASN A 467 6.80 27.83 -3.19
N ILE A 468 7.51 28.86 -3.66
CA ILE A 468 6.93 29.93 -4.47
C ILE A 468 6.61 29.44 -5.88
N ALA A 469 7.57 28.76 -6.54
CA ALA A 469 7.40 28.24 -7.89
C ALA A 469 6.55 26.96 -7.96
N LEU A 470 6.13 26.39 -6.84
CA LEU A 470 5.34 25.16 -6.71
C LEU A 470 5.93 24.00 -7.54
N PHE A 471 7.25 23.78 -7.39
CA PHE A 471 8.01 22.72 -8.09
C PHE A 471 8.00 22.84 -9.62
N ASP A 472 7.90 24.05 -10.16
CA ASP A 472 8.13 24.30 -11.59
C ASP A 472 9.48 23.66 -12.00
N PRO A 473 9.53 22.79 -13.03
CA PRO A 473 10.78 22.14 -13.45
C PRO A 473 11.82 23.14 -14.01
N THR A 474 11.38 24.33 -14.38
CA THR A 474 12.23 25.42 -14.91
C THR A 474 11.94 26.76 -14.21
N PRO A 475 12.20 26.85 -12.89
CA PRO A 475 11.81 28.01 -12.12
C PRO A 475 12.56 29.28 -12.58
N ASP A 476 11.81 30.37 -12.78
CA ASP A 476 12.35 31.67 -13.08
C ASP A 476 12.74 32.41 -11.79
N GLY A 477 14.03 32.51 -11.52
CA GLY A 477 14.57 33.13 -10.31
C GLY A 477 14.27 34.62 -10.21
N GLU A 478 14.25 35.38 -11.34
CA GLU A 478 13.89 36.81 -11.36
C GLU A 478 12.40 36.96 -11.02
N ARG A 479 11.56 36.09 -11.59
CA ARG A 479 10.14 36.05 -11.29
C ARG A 479 9.86 35.73 -9.83
N ILE A 480 10.54 34.70 -9.26
CA ILE A 480 10.41 34.33 -7.84
C ILE A 480 10.73 35.55 -6.96
N ARG A 481 11.83 36.27 -7.22
CA ARG A 481 12.23 37.46 -6.46
C ARG A 481 11.18 38.55 -6.59
N ALA A 482 10.72 38.85 -7.80
CA ALA A 482 9.73 39.89 -8.06
C ALA A 482 8.41 39.65 -7.31
N VAL A 483 7.88 38.40 -7.34
CA VAL A 483 6.63 38.09 -6.62
C VAL A 483 6.84 38.06 -5.10
N ALA A 484 8.01 37.67 -4.62
CA ALA A 484 8.37 37.73 -3.21
C ALA A 484 8.47 39.18 -2.70
N GLU A 485 8.96 40.12 -3.52
CA GLU A 485 8.96 41.54 -3.22
C GLU A 485 7.55 42.14 -3.18
N ILE A 486 6.67 41.77 -4.14
CA ILE A 486 5.27 42.18 -4.15
C ILE A 486 4.55 41.71 -2.89
N ALA A 487 4.83 40.47 -2.45
CA ALA A 487 4.26 39.86 -1.25
C ALA A 487 4.95 40.33 0.06
N HIS A 488 5.86 41.29 0.03
CA HIS A 488 6.69 41.69 1.18
C HIS A 488 7.42 40.53 1.85
N ALA A 489 7.75 39.48 1.09
CA ALA A 489 8.42 38.30 1.62
C ALA A 489 9.95 38.44 1.62
N MET A 490 10.52 39.23 0.70
CA MET A 490 11.99 39.41 0.60
C MET A 490 12.61 39.94 1.89
N GLU A 491 11.89 40.78 2.66
CA GLU A 491 12.38 41.33 3.92
C GLU A 491 12.84 40.27 4.91
N PHE A 492 12.10 39.19 5.04
CA PHE A 492 12.51 38.07 5.92
C PHE A 492 13.34 37.03 5.20
N ILE A 493 13.15 36.82 3.88
CA ILE A 493 13.94 35.88 3.09
C ILE A 493 15.42 36.24 3.11
N ASP A 494 15.75 37.53 2.97
CA ASP A 494 17.12 38.03 3.01
C ASP A 494 17.78 37.88 4.41
N GLN A 495 17.00 37.62 5.46
CA GLN A 495 17.50 37.32 6.82
C GLN A 495 17.75 35.82 7.04
N LEU A 496 17.29 34.97 6.13
CA LEU A 496 17.53 33.52 6.22
C LEU A 496 18.96 33.22 5.76
N SER A 497 19.53 32.13 6.34
CA SER A 497 20.94 31.77 6.12
C SER A 497 21.31 31.52 4.66
N GLU A 498 20.37 31.05 3.85
CA GLU A 498 20.56 30.72 2.42
C GLU A 498 19.56 31.45 1.52
N GLY A 499 18.88 32.49 2.04
CA GLY A 499 17.90 33.25 1.31
C GLY A 499 16.78 32.38 0.69
N LEU A 500 16.58 32.50 -0.62
CA LEU A 500 15.59 31.72 -1.38
C LEU A 500 15.83 30.21 -1.35
N GLU A 501 17.07 29.75 -1.16
CA GLU A 501 17.43 28.33 -1.10
C GLU A 501 17.28 27.73 0.30
N THR A 502 16.85 28.50 1.28
CA THR A 502 16.63 28.00 2.65
C THR A 502 15.48 27.00 2.70
N THR A 503 15.74 25.80 3.23
CA THR A 503 14.69 24.80 3.51
C THR A 503 13.88 25.19 4.74
N ILE A 504 12.56 25.26 4.59
CA ILE A 504 11.63 25.82 5.61
C ILE A 504 11.06 24.78 6.60
N GLY A 505 11.38 23.49 6.42
CA GLY A 505 10.90 22.40 7.28
C GLY A 505 9.43 22.01 7.02
N ASP A 506 8.97 20.97 7.75
CA ASP A 506 7.62 20.45 7.56
C ASP A 506 6.55 21.51 7.86
N GLY A 507 5.65 21.71 6.87
CA GLY A 507 4.57 22.71 6.97
C GLY A 507 5.06 24.14 7.17
N GLY A 508 6.33 24.44 6.88
CA GLY A 508 6.93 25.76 7.15
C GLY A 508 7.13 26.04 8.63
N GLY A 509 7.37 24.99 9.45
CA GLY A 509 7.48 25.09 10.91
C GLY A 509 8.58 26.02 11.44
N ARG A 510 9.51 26.45 10.58
CA ARG A 510 10.55 27.42 10.90
C ARG A 510 10.13 28.88 10.68
N LEU A 511 8.92 29.10 10.14
CA LEU A 511 8.41 30.43 9.77
C LEU A 511 7.25 30.83 10.68
N SER A 512 7.12 32.13 10.91
CA SER A 512 5.94 32.70 11.58
C SER A 512 4.69 32.57 10.70
N GLY A 513 3.50 32.71 11.29
CA GLY A 513 2.23 32.69 10.54
C GLY A 513 2.21 33.70 9.39
N GLY A 514 2.62 34.94 9.65
CA GLY A 514 2.69 36.01 8.65
C GLY A 514 3.73 35.75 7.54
N GLN A 515 4.85 35.12 7.85
CA GLN A 515 5.84 34.70 6.87
C GLN A 515 5.29 33.60 5.95
N ARG A 516 4.62 32.60 6.52
CA ARG A 516 3.94 31.55 5.71
C ARG A 516 2.90 32.15 4.79
N GLN A 517 2.09 33.10 5.28
CA GLN A 517 1.05 33.74 4.49
C GLN A 517 1.64 34.54 3.33
N ARG A 518 2.72 35.33 3.55
CA ARG A 518 3.40 36.07 2.51
C ARG A 518 4.00 35.17 1.43
N LEU A 519 4.52 33.98 1.80
CA LEU A 519 4.96 32.98 0.82
C LEU A 519 3.79 32.40 0.01
N ALA A 520 2.64 32.16 0.63
CA ALA A 520 1.44 31.70 -0.08
C ALA A 520 0.91 32.76 -1.06
N ILE A 521 0.99 34.04 -0.69
CA ILE A 521 0.67 35.16 -1.60
C ILE A 521 1.66 35.21 -2.77
N ALA A 522 2.98 35.11 -2.53
CA ALA A 522 3.99 35.06 -3.57
C ALA A 522 3.76 33.87 -4.54
N ARG A 523 3.44 32.68 -4.00
CA ARG A 523 3.07 31.51 -4.79
C ARG A 523 1.87 31.77 -5.70
N ALA A 524 0.81 32.38 -5.17
CA ALA A 524 -0.40 32.67 -5.94
C ALA A 524 -0.14 33.59 -7.12
N LEU A 525 0.91 34.45 -7.04
CA LEU A 525 1.31 35.40 -8.08
C LEU A 525 2.32 34.86 -9.10
N TYR A 526 2.95 33.73 -8.83
CA TYR A 526 4.07 33.26 -9.64
C TYR A 526 3.73 33.13 -11.13
N HIS A 527 2.53 32.65 -11.45
CA HIS A 527 2.04 32.52 -12.84
C HIS A 527 1.30 33.76 -13.38
N ASP A 528 1.32 34.91 -12.65
CA ASP A 528 0.61 36.13 -13.02
C ASP A 528 -0.88 35.96 -13.35
N PRO A 529 -1.66 35.35 -12.48
CA PRO A 529 -3.04 35.07 -12.77
C PRO A 529 -3.89 36.35 -12.83
N PRO A 530 -4.80 36.49 -13.80
CA PRO A 530 -5.72 37.61 -13.89
C PRO A 530 -6.86 37.58 -12.85
N ILE A 531 -7.12 36.45 -12.26
CA ILE A 531 -8.14 36.23 -11.23
C ILE A 531 -7.49 35.83 -9.92
N LEU A 532 -7.90 36.43 -8.81
CA LEU A 532 -7.44 36.12 -7.47
C LEU A 532 -8.61 35.65 -6.60
N VAL A 533 -8.38 34.59 -5.85
CA VAL A 533 -9.29 34.09 -4.82
C VAL A 533 -8.53 34.10 -3.48
N LEU A 534 -8.98 34.92 -2.54
CA LEU A 534 -8.34 35.10 -1.24
C LEU A 534 -9.30 34.60 -0.15
N ASP A 535 -8.93 33.55 0.59
CA ASP A 535 -9.72 33.00 1.67
C ASP A 535 -9.08 33.37 3.01
N GLU A 536 -9.66 34.35 3.74
CA GLU A 536 -9.31 34.81 5.08
C GLU A 536 -7.79 34.91 5.39
N ALA A 537 -7.05 35.65 4.59
CA ALA A 537 -5.59 35.63 4.58
C ALA A 537 -4.90 36.25 5.83
N THR A 538 -5.62 36.64 6.90
CA THR A 538 -5.05 37.42 8.02
C THR A 538 -5.42 36.90 9.43
N SER A 539 -6.04 35.74 9.59
CA SER A 539 -6.37 35.19 10.91
C SER A 539 -5.12 34.72 11.67
N ALA A 540 -5.05 35.03 12.97
CA ALA A 540 -4.01 34.59 13.92
C ALA A 540 -2.59 35.17 13.69
N LEU A 541 -2.46 36.41 13.18
CA LEU A 541 -1.19 37.12 13.02
C LEU A 541 -0.98 38.14 14.15
N ASP A 542 0.28 38.45 14.44
CA ASP A 542 0.65 39.61 15.23
C ASP A 542 0.39 40.92 14.44
N ALA A 543 0.24 42.05 15.12
CA ALA A 543 -0.16 43.33 14.50
C ALA A 543 0.78 43.80 13.37
N GLU A 544 2.09 43.53 13.46
CA GLU A 544 3.06 43.87 12.42
C GLU A 544 2.95 42.93 11.21
N GLY A 545 2.89 41.61 11.45
CA GLY A 545 2.67 40.62 10.40
C GLY A 545 1.36 40.82 9.68
N GLU A 546 0.29 41.17 10.39
CA GLU A 546 -1.00 41.51 9.80
C GLU A 546 -0.91 42.73 8.87
N ARG A 547 -0.27 43.81 9.30
CA ARG A 547 -0.09 45.01 8.47
C ARG A 547 0.65 44.71 7.17
N LEU A 548 1.71 43.91 7.24
CA LEU A 548 2.50 43.52 6.05
C LEU A 548 1.71 42.59 5.11
N VAL A 549 0.97 41.62 5.65
CA VAL A 549 0.09 40.75 4.85
C VAL A 549 -1.03 41.56 4.21
N GLN A 550 -1.63 42.51 4.93
CA GLN A 550 -2.66 43.39 4.39
C GLN A 550 -2.13 44.25 3.26
N ALA A 551 -0.96 44.87 3.42
CA ALA A 551 -0.31 45.64 2.38
C ALA A 551 0.03 44.80 1.14
N ALA A 552 0.47 43.53 1.34
CA ALA A 552 0.68 42.58 0.27
C ALA A 552 -0.61 42.28 -0.50
N ILE A 553 -1.71 41.98 0.21
CA ILE A 553 -3.03 41.69 -0.38
C ILE A 553 -3.51 42.87 -1.23
N GLU A 554 -3.42 44.10 -0.69
CA GLU A 554 -3.83 45.33 -1.39
C GLU A 554 -3.04 45.50 -2.72
N ARG A 555 -1.74 45.36 -2.65
CA ARG A 555 -0.86 45.50 -3.83
C ARG A 555 -1.11 44.41 -4.89
N VAL A 556 -1.49 43.23 -4.44
CA VAL A 556 -1.74 42.08 -5.32
C VAL A 556 -3.09 42.20 -6.03
N MET A 557 -4.09 42.80 -5.41
CA MET A 557 -5.40 43.05 -6.02
C MET A 557 -5.41 44.13 -7.07
N GLU A 558 -4.45 45.09 -7.05
CA GLU A 558 -4.38 46.17 -8.01
C GLU A 558 -4.34 45.66 -9.46
N GLY A 559 -5.31 46.08 -10.27
CA GLY A 559 -5.42 45.73 -11.70
C GLY A 559 -5.87 44.31 -12.00
N ARG A 560 -6.28 43.54 -10.98
CA ARG A 560 -6.80 42.14 -11.12
C ARG A 560 -8.25 42.03 -10.68
N THR A 561 -8.91 40.97 -11.12
CA THR A 561 -10.23 40.59 -10.63
C THR A 561 -10.07 39.77 -9.35
N ALA A 562 -10.73 40.18 -8.27
CA ALA A 562 -10.55 39.50 -7.00
C ALA A 562 -11.89 39.07 -6.35
N ILE A 563 -11.93 37.82 -5.87
CA ILE A 563 -13.00 37.35 -4.98
C ILE A 563 -12.34 37.12 -3.60
N VAL A 564 -12.77 37.91 -2.62
CA VAL A 564 -12.20 37.90 -1.28
C VAL A 564 -13.22 37.37 -0.29
N ILE A 565 -12.92 36.25 0.35
CA ILE A 565 -13.69 35.75 1.48
C ILE A 565 -13.15 36.50 2.72
N ALA A 566 -13.90 37.50 3.15
CA ALA A 566 -13.40 38.43 4.15
C ALA A 566 -14.05 38.20 5.51
N HIS A 567 -13.21 38.17 6.53
CA HIS A 567 -13.58 38.19 7.93
C HIS A 567 -13.18 39.49 8.64
N ARG A 568 -12.47 40.41 7.93
CA ARG A 568 -12.04 41.69 8.48
C ARG A 568 -12.63 42.85 7.74
N LEU A 569 -13.11 43.84 8.51
CA LEU A 569 -13.77 45.02 8.00
C LEU A 569 -12.84 45.87 7.10
N SER A 570 -11.53 45.90 7.38
CA SER A 570 -10.54 46.65 6.57
C SER A 570 -10.50 46.17 5.12
N THR A 571 -10.57 44.87 4.89
CA THR A 571 -10.57 44.25 3.55
C THR A 571 -11.93 44.47 2.87
N VAL A 572 -13.03 44.31 3.61
CA VAL A 572 -14.40 44.46 3.10
C VAL A 572 -14.67 45.89 2.60
N ARG A 573 -14.22 46.90 3.33
CA ARG A 573 -14.47 48.33 2.99
C ARG A 573 -13.84 48.79 1.69
N ARG A 574 -12.82 48.11 1.20
CA ARG A 574 -12.11 48.44 -0.03
C ARG A 574 -12.59 47.69 -1.26
N ALA A 575 -13.46 46.72 -1.07
CA ALA A 575 -14.07 46.01 -2.20
C ALA A 575 -15.02 46.92 -2.97
N ASP A 576 -15.00 46.80 -4.30
CA ASP A 576 -15.92 47.54 -5.17
C ASP A 576 -17.37 47.13 -4.88
N ARG A 577 -17.57 45.86 -4.56
CA ARG A 577 -18.87 45.35 -4.18
C ARG A 577 -18.77 44.30 -3.05
N ILE A 578 -19.69 44.36 -2.13
CA ILE A 578 -19.85 43.43 -1.01
C ILE A 578 -21.07 42.58 -1.29
N VAL A 579 -20.92 41.27 -1.11
CA VAL A 579 -22.00 40.27 -1.25
C VAL A 579 -22.18 39.59 0.11
N VAL A 580 -23.32 39.80 0.71
CA VAL A 580 -23.69 39.20 2.00
C VAL A 580 -24.36 37.87 1.77
N MET A 581 -23.81 36.82 2.34
CA MET A 581 -24.32 35.45 2.20
C MET A 581 -24.93 34.94 3.50
N ASP A 582 -26.09 34.35 3.41
CA ASP A 582 -26.70 33.58 4.50
C ASP A 582 -27.29 32.26 3.95
N LYS A 583 -26.96 31.16 4.59
CA LYS A 583 -27.45 29.80 4.26
C LYS A 583 -27.41 29.48 2.76
N GLY A 584 -26.28 29.77 2.12
CA GLY A 584 -26.04 29.45 0.70
C GLY A 584 -26.75 30.36 -0.30
N ARG A 585 -27.27 31.51 0.12
CA ARG A 585 -27.94 32.52 -0.73
C ARG A 585 -27.32 33.89 -0.55
N ILE A 586 -27.42 34.72 -1.56
CA ILE A 586 -27.13 36.14 -1.47
C ILE A 586 -28.35 36.83 -0.86
N VAL A 587 -28.14 37.56 0.24
CA VAL A 587 -29.20 38.32 0.92
C VAL A 587 -29.09 39.83 0.70
N GLU A 588 -27.87 40.35 0.54
CA GLU A 588 -27.58 41.76 0.26
C GLU A 588 -26.39 41.87 -0.70
N SER A 589 -26.38 42.87 -1.55
CA SER A 589 -25.24 43.17 -2.43
C SER A 589 -25.19 44.69 -2.71
N GLY A 590 -24.02 45.28 -2.58
CA GLY A 590 -23.80 46.73 -2.82
C GLY A 590 -22.43 47.17 -2.33
N SER A 591 -22.14 48.46 -2.43
CA SER A 591 -20.97 49.09 -1.83
C SER A 591 -21.10 49.17 -0.29
N HIS A 592 -19.96 49.46 0.39
CA HIS A 592 -19.96 49.63 1.84
C HIS A 592 -20.98 50.67 2.30
N ASP A 593 -21.00 51.84 1.63
CA ASP A 593 -21.86 52.95 2.01
C ASP A 593 -23.37 52.65 1.79
N GLU A 594 -23.69 51.99 0.67
CA GLU A 594 -25.06 51.56 0.35
C GLU A 594 -25.59 50.56 1.39
N LEU A 595 -24.80 49.54 1.74
CA LEU A 595 -25.17 48.51 2.67
C LEU A 595 -25.25 49.05 4.14
N MET A 596 -24.41 49.97 4.49
CA MET A 596 -24.51 50.68 5.80
C MET A 596 -25.78 51.55 5.90
N ALA A 597 -26.19 52.20 4.78
CA ALA A 597 -27.42 52.98 4.74
C ALA A 597 -28.69 52.14 4.75
N ALA A 598 -28.63 50.90 4.17
CA ALA A 598 -29.78 49.98 4.10
C ALA A 598 -30.17 49.39 5.44
N SER A 599 -29.34 49.52 6.49
CA SER A 599 -29.61 49.02 7.86
C SER A 599 -29.97 47.53 7.93
N GLY A 600 -29.33 46.74 7.10
CA GLY A 600 -29.58 45.31 6.96
C GLY A 600 -28.61 44.43 7.74
N SER A 601 -28.46 43.19 7.30
CA SER A 601 -27.55 42.16 7.87
C SER A 601 -26.09 42.62 7.91
N TYR A 602 -25.65 43.33 6.85
CA TYR A 602 -24.29 43.86 6.78
C TYR A 602 -23.97 44.84 7.92
N GLN A 603 -24.86 45.81 8.16
CA GLN A 603 -24.69 46.78 9.25
C GLN A 603 -24.57 46.08 10.61
N GLY A 604 -25.41 45.05 10.86
CA GLY A 604 -25.34 44.22 12.05
C GLY A 604 -23.99 43.53 12.25
N MET A 605 -23.41 42.98 11.16
CA MET A 605 -22.08 42.35 11.18
C MET A 605 -20.96 43.35 11.47
N VAL A 606 -21.02 44.54 10.85
CA VAL A 606 -20.05 45.62 11.08
C VAL A 606 -20.09 46.07 12.53
N ALA A 607 -21.31 46.26 13.12
CA ALA A 607 -21.46 46.68 14.51
C ALA A 607 -20.86 45.64 15.48
N LEU A 608 -21.02 44.33 15.23
CA LEU A 608 -20.43 43.28 16.04
C LEU A 608 -18.91 43.29 15.99
N GLN A 609 -18.32 43.42 14.78
CA GLN A 609 -16.86 43.48 14.62
C GLN A 609 -16.21 44.74 15.25
N GLN A 610 -16.91 45.85 15.28
CA GLN A 610 -16.44 47.08 15.96
C GLN A 610 -16.45 46.96 17.50
N LEU A 611 -17.20 46.01 18.04
CA LEU A 611 -17.24 45.73 19.49
C LEU A 611 -16.14 44.75 19.92
N GLU A 612 -15.59 43.97 18.98
CA GLU A 612 -14.55 42.96 19.23
C GLU A 612 -13.13 43.50 18.99
N GLY A 613 -12.94 44.61 18.32
CA GLY A 613 -11.65 45.27 18.01
C GLY A 613 -11.47 46.53 18.82
#